data_8c880cff0f3b626bf0fbd831d87cc3ae
#
_entry.id   8c880cff0f3b626bf0fbd831d87cc3ae
#
_cell.length_a   1.000
_cell.length_b   1.000
_cell.length_c   1.000
_cell.angle_alpha   90.00
_cell.angle_beta   90.00
_cell.angle_gamma   90.00
#
_symmetry.space_group_name_H-M   'P 1'
#
loop_
_entity.id
_entity.type
_entity.pdbx_description
1 polymer ?
#
loop_
_entity_poly.entity_id
_entity_poly.type
_entity_poly.pdbx_seq_one_letter_code
_entity_poly.pdbx_strand_id
1 'polypeptide(L)'
;MADEANRTAFMEIQGRMIETTGKLKQVQNQMRNKEGEKKRAYLTLDELRQLSDDTNTYKSIGRTFVLEPKSVLMEEQEQKLKGSETAIAFLQASKEYLEKQMVEVQNNLRELLQQDPGLAHQIMSMSV
;
A
#
# COMPACT_ATOMS: atom_id res chain seq x y z
N MET A 1 34.37 22.23 0.55
CA MET A 1 35.12 21.13 -0.01
C MET A 1 34.20 20.08 -0.58
N ALA A 2 34.65 19.40 -1.63
CA ALA A 2 33.84 18.37 -2.33
C ALA A 2 33.33 17.26 -1.39
N ASP A 3 34.14 16.86 -0.41
CA ASP A 3 33.81 15.78 0.52
C ASP A 3 32.62 16.11 1.43
N GLU A 4 32.50 17.33 1.89
CA GLU A 4 31.37 17.77 2.70
C GLU A 4 30.08 17.86 1.89
N ALA A 5 30.17 18.41 0.68
CA ALA A 5 29.04 18.47 -0.24
C ALA A 5 28.52 17.07 -0.58
N ASN A 6 29.44 16.14 -0.84
CA ASN A 6 29.10 14.76 -1.16
C ASN A 6 28.52 14.01 0.04
N ARG A 7 29.00 14.27 1.24
CA ARG A 7 28.42 13.72 2.47
C ARG A 7 27.00 14.21 2.70
N THR A 8 26.76 15.51 2.49
CA THR A 8 25.44 16.10 2.60
C THR A 8 24.50 15.49 1.58
N ALA A 9 24.97 15.36 0.33
CA ALA A 9 24.18 14.73 -0.74
C ALA A 9 23.83 13.27 -0.40
N PHE A 10 24.80 12.52 0.16
CA PHE A 10 24.57 11.15 0.60
C PHE A 10 23.50 11.07 1.69
N MET A 11 23.58 11.95 2.68
CA MET A 11 22.60 11.98 3.77
C MET A 11 21.21 12.29 3.28
N GLU A 12 21.08 13.21 2.32
CA GLU A 12 19.80 13.52 1.68
C GLU A 12 19.26 12.33 0.92
N ILE A 13 20.10 11.63 0.16
CA ILE A 13 19.69 10.43 -0.59
C ILE A 13 19.24 9.34 0.38
N GLN A 14 20.00 9.13 1.44
CA GLN A 14 19.66 8.15 2.48
C GLN A 14 18.30 8.47 3.12
N GLY A 15 18.06 9.74 3.45
CA GLY A 15 16.79 10.19 4.00
C GLY A 15 15.62 9.93 3.04
N ARG A 16 15.82 10.22 1.75
CA ARG A 16 14.80 9.94 0.71
C ARG A 16 14.55 8.46 0.55
N MET A 17 15.57 7.62 0.63
CA MET A 17 15.42 6.17 0.56
C MET A 17 14.58 5.64 1.72
N ILE A 18 14.88 6.10 2.93
CA ILE A 18 14.15 5.71 4.14
C ILE A 18 12.69 6.15 4.04
N GLU A 19 12.44 7.39 3.63
CA GLU A 19 11.10 7.93 3.47
C GLU A 19 10.31 7.15 2.42
N THR A 20 10.90 6.91 1.26
CA THR A 20 10.24 6.18 0.17
C THR A 20 9.96 4.74 0.55
N THR A 21 10.90 4.08 1.22
CA THR A 21 10.72 2.72 1.74
C THR A 21 9.55 2.65 2.72
N GLY A 22 9.46 3.64 3.63
CA GLY A 22 8.36 3.73 4.58
C GLY A 22 7.02 3.90 3.91
N LYS A 23 6.95 4.77 2.91
CA LYS A 23 5.73 5.00 2.12
C LYS A 23 5.31 3.76 1.35
N LEU A 24 6.26 3.05 0.73
CA LEU A 24 6.00 1.80 0.03
C LEU A 24 5.42 0.74 0.97
N LYS A 25 6.00 0.63 2.15
CA LYS A 25 5.53 -0.32 3.17
C LYS A 25 4.09 0.00 3.60
N GLN A 26 3.79 1.28 3.80
CA GLN A 26 2.46 1.75 4.16
C GLN A 26 1.45 1.43 3.05
N VAL A 27 1.79 1.72 1.80
CA VAL A 27 0.94 1.43 0.65
C VAL A 27 0.67 -0.07 0.53
N GLN A 28 1.70 -0.91 0.69
CA GLN A 28 1.56 -2.37 0.65
C GLN A 28 0.62 -2.88 1.74
N ASN A 29 0.71 -2.33 2.96
CA ASN A 29 -0.18 -2.71 4.06
C ASN A 29 -1.62 -2.29 3.78
N GLN A 30 -1.82 -1.09 3.24
CA GLN A 30 -3.14 -0.60 2.85
C GLN A 30 -3.74 -1.46 1.73
N MET A 31 -2.95 -1.84 0.74
CA MET A 31 -3.39 -2.74 -0.34
C MET A 31 -3.83 -4.08 0.20
N ARG A 32 -3.05 -4.65 1.12
CA ARG A 32 -3.40 -5.92 1.76
C ARG A 32 -4.74 -5.83 2.50
N ASN A 33 -4.96 -4.74 3.22
CA ASN A 33 -6.22 -4.51 3.93
C ASN A 33 -7.39 -4.39 2.95
N LYS A 34 -7.21 -3.68 1.84
CA LYS A 34 -8.25 -3.52 0.82
C LYS A 34 -8.52 -4.81 0.06
N GLU A 35 -7.50 -5.61 -0.19
CA GLU A 35 -7.65 -6.95 -0.78
C GLU A 35 -8.47 -7.84 0.14
N GLY A 36 -8.23 -7.77 1.46
CA GLY A 36 -9.02 -8.49 2.46
C GLY A 36 -10.48 -8.07 2.49
N GLU A 37 -10.74 -6.77 2.43
CA GLU A 37 -12.10 -6.22 2.37
C GLU A 37 -12.82 -6.67 1.09
N LYS A 38 -12.12 -6.61 -0.05
CA LYS A 38 -12.65 -7.06 -1.34
C LYS A 38 -13.05 -8.53 -1.29
N LYS A 39 -12.16 -9.36 -0.79
CA LYS A 39 -12.40 -10.80 -0.68
C LYS A 39 -13.60 -11.09 0.22
N ARG A 40 -13.70 -10.39 1.34
CA ARG A 40 -14.80 -10.56 2.29
C ARG A 40 -16.14 -10.16 1.67
N ALA A 41 -16.18 -9.04 0.96
CA ALA A 41 -17.37 -8.57 0.26
C ALA A 41 -17.80 -9.56 -0.82
N TYR A 42 -16.85 -10.06 -1.60
CA TYR A 42 -17.11 -11.05 -2.65
C TYR A 42 -17.69 -12.35 -2.07
N LEU A 43 -17.09 -12.87 -1.00
CA LEU A 43 -17.56 -14.10 -0.37
C LEU A 43 -18.95 -13.92 0.26
N THR A 44 -19.21 -12.76 0.86
CA THR A 44 -20.52 -12.45 1.43
C THR A 44 -21.59 -12.38 0.35
N LEU A 45 -21.28 -11.75 -0.78
CA LEU A 45 -22.17 -11.72 -1.93
C LEU A 45 -22.48 -13.11 -2.46
N ASP A 46 -21.46 -13.95 -2.56
CA ASP A 46 -21.61 -15.32 -3.03
C ASP A 46 -22.56 -16.11 -2.12
N GLU A 47 -22.38 -16.00 -0.81
CA GLU A 47 -23.26 -16.63 0.17
C GLU A 47 -24.70 -16.10 0.07
N LEU A 48 -24.87 -14.78 -0.07
CA LEU A 48 -26.20 -14.16 -0.18
C LEU A 48 -26.92 -14.61 -1.45
N ARG A 49 -26.20 -14.78 -2.56
CA ARG A 49 -26.81 -15.22 -3.84
C ARG A 49 -27.34 -16.63 -3.76
N GLN A 50 -26.80 -17.46 -2.90
CA GLN A 50 -27.25 -18.86 -2.73
C GLN A 50 -28.51 -18.95 -1.89
N LEU A 51 -28.89 -17.90 -1.18
CA LEU A 51 -30.08 -17.88 -0.36
C LEU A 51 -31.31 -17.57 -1.20
N SER A 52 -32.48 -18.16 -0.83
CA SER A 52 -33.74 -17.84 -1.41
C SER A 52 -34.16 -16.40 -1.06
N ASP A 53 -34.93 -15.73 -1.93
CA ASP A 53 -35.36 -14.35 -1.69
C ASP A 53 -36.27 -14.23 -0.45
N ASP A 54 -36.90 -15.34 -0.05
CA ASP A 54 -37.76 -15.39 1.13
C ASP A 54 -36.97 -15.59 2.44
N THR A 55 -35.68 -15.82 2.35
CA THR A 55 -34.86 -16.03 3.53
C THR A 55 -34.73 -14.75 4.32
N ASN A 56 -34.98 -14.84 5.63
CA ASN A 56 -34.72 -13.72 6.54
C ASN A 56 -33.23 -13.52 6.73
N THR A 57 -32.78 -12.31 6.45
CA THR A 57 -31.37 -11.94 6.62
C THR A 57 -31.24 -10.83 7.65
N TYR A 58 -30.12 -10.84 8.38
CA TYR A 58 -29.89 -9.93 9.49
C TYR A 58 -28.53 -9.27 9.34
N LYS A 59 -28.49 -7.99 9.70
CA LYS A 59 -27.25 -7.23 9.75
C LYS A 59 -26.80 -7.11 11.21
N SER A 60 -25.53 -7.37 11.47
CA SER A 60 -24.97 -7.19 12.79
C SER A 60 -24.64 -5.71 13.03
N ILE A 61 -25.24 -5.13 14.07
CA ILE A 61 -24.97 -3.75 14.49
C ILE A 61 -24.59 -3.78 15.96
N GLY A 62 -23.29 -3.59 16.26
CA GLY A 62 -22.79 -3.76 17.62
C GLY A 62 -23.05 -5.17 18.12
N ARG A 63 -23.82 -5.29 19.20
CA ARG A 63 -24.19 -6.58 19.79
C ARG A 63 -25.58 -7.05 19.41
N THR A 64 -26.24 -6.35 18.46
CA THR A 64 -27.60 -6.68 18.03
C THR A 64 -27.60 -7.11 16.58
N PHE A 65 -28.69 -7.79 16.19
CA PHE A 65 -28.95 -8.17 14.80
C PHE A 65 -30.26 -7.48 14.36
N VAL A 66 -30.21 -6.81 13.22
CA VAL A 66 -31.34 -6.10 12.65
C VAL A 66 -31.78 -6.79 11.38
N LEU A 67 -33.06 -7.06 11.26
CA LEU A 67 -33.64 -7.66 10.04
C LEU A 67 -33.50 -6.68 8.88
N GLU A 68 -32.84 -7.13 7.82
CA GLU A 68 -32.65 -6.34 6.60
C GLU A 68 -32.99 -7.21 5.38
N PRO A 69 -33.63 -6.63 4.36
CA PRO A 69 -33.87 -7.37 3.11
C PRO A 69 -32.56 -7.81 2.48
N LYS A 70 -32.56 -9.02 1.92
CA LYS A 70 -31.43 -9.58 1.20
C LYS A 70 -30.90 -8.62 0.13
N SER A 71 -31.80 -7.97 -0.62
CA SER A 71 -31.44 -7.02 -1.68
C SER A 71 -30.63 -5.84 -1.15
N VAL A 72 -30.97 -5.34 0.05
CA VAL A 72 -30.26 -4.23 0.69
C VAL A 72 -28.86 -4.67 1.11
N LEU A 73 -28.74 -5.85 1.70
CA LEU A 73 -27.44 -6.40 2.09
C LEU A 73 -26.55 -6.65 0.88
N MET A 74 -27.10 -7.16 -0.21
CA MET A 74 -26.36 -7.38 -1.45
C MET A 74 -25.85 -6.07 -2.03
N GLU A 75 -26.68 -5.04 -2.06
CA GLU A 75 -26.30 -3.72 -2.55
C GLU A 75 -25.15 -3.12 -1.71
N GLU A 76 -25.25 -3.23 -0.39
CA GLU A 76 -24.18 -2.76 0.50
C GLU A 76 -22.86 -3.47 0.21
N GLN A 77 -22.88 -4.78 0.01
CA GLN A 77 -21.69 -5.56 -0.28
C GLN A 77 -21.14 -5.27 -1.67
N GLU A 78 -22.00 -5.04 -2.66
CA GLU A 78 -21.57 -4.62 -4.00
C GLU A 78 -20.86 -3.28 -3.98
N GLN A 79 -21.35 -2.33 -3.17
CA GLN A 79 -20.69 -1.04 -2.99
C GLN A 79 -19.35 -1.18 -2.29
N LYS A 80 -19.23 -2.04 -1.29
CA LYS A 80 -17.96 -2.32 -0.61
C LYS A 80 -16.97 -2.96 -1.57
N LEU A 81 -17.42 -3.89 -2.40
CA LEU A 81 -16.59 -4.53 -3.41
C LEU A 81 -16.03 -3.50 -4.39
N LYS A 82 -16.90 -2.66 -4.93
CA LYS A 82 -16.56 -1.60 -5.88
C LYS A 82 -15.58 -0.59 -5.26
N GLY A 83 -15.88 -0.16 -4.03
CA GLY A 83 -15.02 0.77 -3.30
C GLY A 83 -13.63 0.20 -3.03
N SER A 84 -13.56 -1.09 -2.69
CA SER A 84 -12.29 -1.78 -2.48
C SER A 84 -11.49 -1.87 -3.78
N GLU A 85 -12.14 -2.21 -4.89
CA GLU A 85 -11.49 -2.27 -6.22
C GLU A 85 -10.92 -0.92 -6.63
N THR A 86 -11.68 0.15 -6.43
CA THR A 86 -11.24 1.52 -6.72
C THR A 86 -10.06 1.91 -5.85
N ALA A 87 -10.10 1.60 -4.55
CA ALA A 87 -9.02 1.88 -3.62
C ALA A 87 -7.75 1.10 -3.99
N ILE A 88 -7.89 -0.16 -4.38
CA ILE A 88 -6.74 -0.99 -4.81
C ILE A 88 -6.10 -0.40 -6.07
N ALA A 89 -6.89 0.02 -7.05
CA ALA A 89 -6.37 0.64 -8.26
C ALA A 89 -5.59 1.91 -7.95
N PHE A 90 -6.10 2.75 -7.06
CA PHE A 90 -5.42 3.96 -6.62
C PHE A 90 -4.10 3.64 -5.91
N LEU A 91 -4.13 2.66 -5.00
CA LEU A 91 -2.94 2.24 -4.26
C LEU A 91 -1.90 1.61 -5.18
N GLN A 92 -2.33 0.86 -6.20
CA GLN A 92 -1.43 0.30 -7.20
C GLN A 92 -0.69 1.40 -7.97
N ALA A 93 -1.40 2.46 -8.37
CA ALA A 93 -0.80 3.61 -9.04
C ALA A 93 0.21 4.32 -8.13
N SER A 94 -0.13 4.48 -6.84
CA SER A 94 0.77 5.07 -5.85
C SER A 94 2.02 4.22 -5.67
N LYS A 95 1.86 2.91 -5.61
CA LYS A 95 2.97 1.96 -5.48
C LYS A 95 3.92 2.09 -6.66
N GLU A 96 3.39 2.10 -7.88
CA GLU A 96 4.21 2.25 -9.09
C GLU A 96 4.99 3.56 -9.11
N TYR A 97 4.34 4.64 -8.70
CA TYR A 97 4.99 5.95 -8.59
C TYR A 97 6.15 5.91 -7.58
N LEU A 98 5.92 5.32 -6.40
CA LEU A 98 6.95 5.21 -5.36
C LEU A 98 8.10 4.30 -5.78
N GLU A 99 7.81 3.23 -6.52
CA GLU A 99 8.85 2.34 -7.07
C GLU A 99 9.73 3.08 -8.06
N LYS A 100 9.16 3.93 -8.91
CA LYS A 100 9.91 4.78 -9.83
C LYS A 100 10.78 5.78 -9.08
N GLN A 101 10.25 6.38 -8.02
CA GLN A 101 11.03 7.28 -7.17
C GLN A 101 12.19 6.57 -6.50
N MET A 102 11.97 5.32 -6.05
CA MET A 102 13.03 4.53 -5.45
C MET A 102 14.16 4.25 -6.44
N VAL A 103 13.81 3.89 -7.67
CA VAL A 103 14.81 3.66 -8.74
C VAL A 103 15.60 4.94 -9.01
N GLU A 104 14.94 6.07 -9.06
CA GLU A 104 15.60 7.38 -9.28
C GLU A 104 16.59 7.69 -8.15
N VAL A 105 16.16 7.48 -6.91
CA VAL A 105 17.02 7.72 -5.74
C VAL A 105 18.22 6.75 -5.75
N GLN A 106 18.00 5.49 -6.08
CA GLN A 106 19.07 4.49 -6.20
C GLN A 106 20.07 4.87 -7.30
N ASN A 107 19.59 5.40 -8.42
CA ASN A 107 20.45 5.89 -9.51
C ASN A 107 21.27 7.10 -9.05
N ASN A 108 20.66 8.02 -8.30
CA ASN A 108 21.35 9.17 -7.75
C ASN A 108 22.47 8.73 -6.79
N LEU A 109 22.18 7.72 -5.97
CA LEU A 109 23.20 7.14 -5.07
C LEU A 109 24.35 6.53 -5.86
N ARG A 110 24.03 5.75 -6.90
CA ARG A 110 25.04 5.12 -7.76
C ARG A 110 25.96 6.16 -8.39
N GLU A 111 25.37 7.22 -8.95
CA GLU A 111 26.12 8.31 -9.58
C GLU A 111 27.05 8.99 -8.58
N LEU A 112 26.53 9.27 -7.38
CA LEU A 112 27.34 9.90 -6.33
C LEU A 112 28.53 9.03 -5.93
N LEU A 113 28.31 7.73 -5.77
CA LEU A 113 29.39 6.80 -5.39
C LEU A 113 30.41 6.61 -6.52
N GLN A 114 30.00 6.74 -7.77
CA GLN A 114 30.93 6.71 -8.91
C GLN A 114 31.78 7.97 -8.97
N GLN A 115 31.21 9.11 -8.60
CA GLN A 115 31.92 10.39 -8.60
C GLN A 115 32.92 10.50 -7.42
N ASP A 116 32.62 9.81 -6.31
CA ASP A 116 33.44 9.86 -5.11
C ASP A 116 33.67 8.45 -4.55
N PRO A 117 34.65 7.71 -5.09
CA PRO A 117 34.97 6.37 -4.58
C PRO A 117 35.41 6.35 -3.11
N GLY A 118 36.01 7.45 -2.61
CA GLY A 118 36.38 7.59 -1.21
C GLY A 118 35.18 7.55 -0.29
N LEU A 119 34.08 8.19 -0.70
CA LEU A 119 32.81 8.17 0.03
C LEU A 119 32.23 6.75 0.11
N ALA A 120 32.27 6.01 -1.00
CA ALA A 120 31.84 4.61 -1.02
C ALA A 120 32.62 3.77 -0.02
N HIS A 121 33.92 3.96 0.04
CA HIS A 121 34.79 3.24 0.98
C HIS A 121 34.46 3.58 2.43
N GLN A 122 34.21 4.87 2.73
CA GLN A 122 33.83 5.30 4.07
C GLN A 122 32.51 4.68 4.51
N ILE A 123 31.52 4.62 3.61
CA ILE A 123 30.20 4.03 3.89
C ILE A 123 30.34 2.55 4.20
N MET A 124 31.11 1.83 3.41
CA MET A 124 31.35 0.39 3.64
C MET A 124 32.04 0.13 4.97
N SER A 125 32.96 0.99 5.40
CA SER A 125 33.61 0.85 6.68
C SER A 125 32.71 1.17 7.87
N MET A 126 31.68 2.00 7.67
CA MET A 126 30.71 2.34 8.70
C MET A 126 29.63 1.28 8.89
N SER A 127 29.43 0.43 7.91
CA SER A 127 28.38 -0.60 7.94
C SER A 127 28.83 -1.93 8.57
N VAL A 128 30.05 -2.00 9.05
CA VAL A 128 30.59 -3.19 9.70
C VAL A 128 30.34 -3.21 11.23
#